data_b7e2e5346878a07aa79104193a1fb545
#
_entry.id   b7e2e5346878a07aa79104193a1fb545
#
_cell.length_a   1.000
_cell.length_b   1.000
_cell.length_c   1.000
_cell.angle_alpha   90.00
_cell.angle_beta   90.00
_cell.angle_gamma   90.00
#
_symmetry.space_group_name_H-M   'P 1'
#
loop_
_entity.id
_entity.type
_entity.pdbx_description
1 polymer ?
#
loop_
_entity_poly.entity_id
_entity_poly.type
_entity_poly.pdbx_seq_one_letter_code
_entity_poly.pdbx_strand_id
1 'polypeptide(L)'
;MADLSKLKIALCQIEPVQGCPSSYETSLRQLTTRVKLTGADLAIFPAPSKDALPRLVAMNGSILLEEEGRATLSAEGELYHIALGSEQDDCDFAVGSDWEPWTLGSASQEATSAGIACPTVISNPIGIENADKRVVVFDGASRALAADGTVIAQLRDDFTGDFTPFTFAHGGRIAGPCDMKTLRALVSSIRRFDAFVLPWQPKWVIGLSGGLDSSVVASLLVMALGPERVVGYNLATRYNSDATKANAAALANALEIELRNGSIEELVRATGATLDQYGYGEDALSGLVLENVQARLRGHALSTFAAVEGGVIANNGNRIEAALGYATLYGDAIGALAPIGDLTKVQLFDLSRQINEVFEQEVIPENLLPIETADGFIWETMPSAELADGQRDPMKWFYHDWLVAQLLDVTAGDPCPIMQGYLDDRLASTPVAKWLEFYGLANDPAAFMADLEWVTRSMRTAAFKRIQAPPAIRIASPASVASSSEWQGTLEPSERYLELKAQILGIR
;
A
#
# COMPACT_ATOMS: atom_id res chain seq x y z
N MET A 1 23.19 -37.59 11.36
CA MET A 1 22.32 -36.46 11.66
C MET A 1 22.35 -36.22 13.16
N ALA A 2 22.57 -34.97 13.55
CA ALA A 2 22.58 -34.59 14.96
C ALA A 2 21.17 -34.69 15.58
N ASP A 3 21.12 -34.84 16.93
CA ASP A 3 19.83 -34.91 17.62
C ASP A 3 19.21 -33.51 17.80
N LEU A 4 18.42 -33.08 16.79
CA LEU A 4 17.73 -31.79 16.80
C LEU A 4 16.73 -31.60 17.95
N SER A 5 16.38 -32.69 18.70
CA SER A 5 15.45 -32.58 19.83
C SER A 5 16.04 -31.82 21.01
N LYS A 6 17.36 -31.79 21.12
CA LYS A 6 18.09 -31.09 22.20
C LYS A 6 18.37 -29.63 21.86
N LEU A 7 18.46 -29.30 20.59
CA LEU A 7 18.84 -27.96 20.16
C LEU A 7 17.69 -26.96 20.33
N LYS A 8 17.88 -25.98 21.21
CA LYS A 8 16.92 -24.91 21.47
C LYS A 8 17.28 -23.67 20.63
N ILE A 9 16.41 -23.34 19.70
CA ILE A 9 16.59 -22.24 18.75
C ILE A 9 15.66 -21.10 19.12
N ALA A 10 16.13 -19.85 19.02
CA ALA A 10 15.30 -18.65 19.04
C ALA A 10 15.09 -18.16 17.61
N LEU A 11 13.87 -18.27 17.12
CA LEU A 11 13.44 -17.64 15.89
C LEU A 11 13.19 -16.17 16.17
N CYS A 12 13.79 -15.26 15.39
CA CYS A 12 13.74 -13.82 15.59
C CYS A 12 13.26 -13.10 14.33
N GLN A 13 12.58 -11.97 14.49
CA GLN A 13 12.30 -11.01 13.42
C GLN A 13 12.61 -9.60 13.89
N ILE A 14 13.40 -8.90 13.11
CA ILE A 14 13.84 -7.52 13.37
C ILE A 14 13.77 -6.71 12.09
N GLU A 15 13.91 -5.40 12.23
CA GLU A 15 13.95 -4.47 11.11
C GLU A 15 15.38 -4.31 10.59
N PRO A 16 15.72 -4.81 9.39
CA PRO A 16 16.92 -4.42 8.69
C PRO A 16 16.64 -3.08 7.98
N VAL A 17 17.29 -2.04 8.41
CA VAL A 17 17.18 -0.74 7.72
C VAL A 17 18.15 -0.71 6.57
N GLN A 18 17.64 -0.72 5.35
CA GLN A 18 18.44 -0.68 4.14
C GLN A 18 19.36 0.55 4.13
N GLY A 19 20.63 0.33 3.88
CA GLY A 19 21.65 1.39 3.87
C GLY A 19 22.09 1.91 5.25
N CYS A 20 21.58 1.32 6.35
CA CYS A 20 21.99 1.66 7.71
C CYS A 20 22.40 0.43 8.54
N PRO A 21 23.58 -0.15 8.32
CA PRO A 21 24.06 -1.34 9.03
C PRO A 21 24.05 -1.19 10.56
N SER A 22 24.33 0.02 11.06
CA SER A 22 24.35 0.31 12.51
C SER A 22 23.00 0.13 13.19
N SER A 23 21.90 0.41 12.48
CA SER A 23 20.54 0.23 12.97
C SER A 23 20.18 -1.25 13.10
N TYR A 24 20.52 -2.05 12.09
CA TYR A 24 20.36 -3.51 12.15
C TYR A 24 21.16 -4.12 13.30
N GLU A 25 22.44 -3.78 13.45
CA GLU A 25 23.30 -4.28 14.53
C GLU A 25 22.79 -3.86 15.92
N THR A 26 22.20 -2.67 16.04
CA THR A 26 21.58 -2.20 17.29
C THR A 26 20.36 -3.06 17.65
N SER A 27 19.45 -3.27 16.71
CA SER A 27 18.25 -4.11 16.89
C SER A 27 18.66 -5.56 17.21
N LEU A 28 19.65 -6.09 16.51
CA LEU A 28 20.20 -7.42 16.75
C LEU A 28 20.73 -7.56 18.18
N ARG A 29 21.56 -6.62 18.65
CA ARG A 29 22.12 -6.62 20.01
C ARG A 29 21.03 -6.54 21.08
N GLN A 30 20.07 -5.66 20.92
CA GLN A 30 18.94 -5.51 21.87
C GLN A 30 18.13 -6.79 21.98
N LEU A 31 17.79 -7.41 20.87
CA LEU A 31 17.01 -8.65 20.88
C LEU A 31 17.83 -9.84 21.37
N THR A 32 19.11 -9.93 21.00
CA THR A 32 20.04 -10.96 21.52
C THR A 32 20.09 -10.96 23.04
N THR A 33 20.11 -9.79 23.68
CA THR A 33 20.08 -9.71 25.16
C THR A 33 18.83 -10.32 25.75
N ARG A 34 17.68 -10.14 25.13
CA ARG A 34 16.40 -10.76 25.56
C ARG A 34 16.37 -12.26 25.29
N VAL A 35 16.86 -12.68 24.12
CA VAL A 35 16.94 -14.11 23.75
C VAL A 35 17.80 -14.89 24.71
N LYS A 36 18.90 -14.34 25.23
CA LYS A 36 19.75 -15.02 26.24
C LYS A 36 18.98 -15.52 27.44
N LEU A 37 17.94 -14.79 27.87
CA LEU A 37 17.13 -15.19 29.03
C LEU A 37 16.26 -16.41 28.76
N THR A 38 16.11 -16.84 27.52
CA THR A 38 15.32 -18.04 27.17
C THR A 38 16.10 -19.34 27.29
N GLY A 39 17.45 -19.26 27.42
CA GLY A 39 18.33 -20.42 27.37
C GLY A 39 18.41 -21.08 25.99
N ALA A 40 18.21 -20.33 24.91
CA ALA A 40 18.42 -20.81 23.56
C ALA A 40 19.92 -21.03 23.28
N ASP A 41 20.24 -22.01 22.44
CA ASP A 41 21.63 -22.32 22.00
C ASP A 41 22.01 -21.51 20.78
N LEU A 42 21.02 -21.22 19.90
CA LEU A 42 21.18 -20.49 18.66
C LEU A 42 20.07 -19.46 18.53
N ALA A 43 20.40 -18.24 18.12
CA ALA A 43 19.43 -17.23 17.65
C ALA A 43 19.57 -17.03 16.14
N ILE A 44 18.45 -17.05 15.44
CA ILE A 44 18.37 -16.86 13.99
C ILE A 44 17.63 -15.57 13.70
N PHE A 45 18.31 -14.65 13.00
CA PHE A 45 17.81 -13.36 12.60
C PHE A 45 17.66 -13.26 11.07
N PRO A 46 16.75 -12.42 10.55
CA PRO A 46 16.63 -12.21 9.11
C PRO A 46 17.93 -11.67 8.53
N ALA A 47 18.12 -11.90 7.25
CA ALA A 47 19.24 -11.31 6.51
C ALA A 47 19.19 -9.78 6.60
N PRO A 48 20.33 -9.08 6.61
CA PRO A 48 20.37 -7.63 6.65
C PRO A 48 19.97 -6.96 5.31
N SER A 49 19.94 -7.72 4.22
CA SER A 49 19.49 -7.30 2.88
C SER A 49 19.05 -8.50 2.07
N LYS A 50 18.39 -8.25 0.94
CA LYS A 50 17.88 -9.29 0.03
C LYS A 50 18.97 -10.24 -0.47
N ASP A 51 20.18 -9.72 -0.71
CA ASP A 51 21.32 -10.49 -1.25
C ASP A 51 22.22 -11.07 -0.16
N ALA A 52 21.88 -10.90 1.10
CA ALA A 52 22.65 -11.40 2.23
C ALA A 52 22.04 -12.69 2.80
N LEU A 53 22.85 -13.43 3.55
CA LEU A 53 22.38 -14.60 4.28
C LEU A 53 21.81 -14.22 5.66
N PRO A 54 20.88 -15.03 6.20
CA PRO A 54 20.39 -14.89 7.57
C PRO A 54 21.54 -14.83 8.58
N ARG A 55 21.36 -14.08 9.66
CA ARG A 55 22.36 -13.92 10.70
C ARG A 55 22.17 -14.96 11.80
N LEU A 56 23.18 -15.78 12.01
CA LEU A 56 23.22 -16.75 13.09
C LEU A 56 24.05 -16.21 14.27
N VAL A 57 23.54 -16.35 15.48
CA VAL A 57 24.24 -15.97 16.72
C VAL A 57 24.22 -17.14 17.68
N ALA A 58 25.39 -17.77 17.92
CA ALA A 58 25.53 -18.78 18.97
C ALA A 58 25.33 -18.12 20.33
N MET A 59 24.45 -18.69 21.12
CA MET A 59 24.10 -18.23 22.47
C MET A 59 24.84 -19.09 23.52
N ASN A 60 24.86 -20.40 23.27
CA ASN A 60 25.65 -21.38 24.01
C ASN A 60 26.47 -22.18 22.96
N GLY A 61 27.79 -22.24 23.13
CA GLY A 61 28.65 -22.93 22.18
C GLY A 61 29.33 -21.99 21.19
N SER A 62 29.68 -22.50 20.02
CA SER A 62 30.37 -21.75 18.95
C SER A 62 29.80 -22.06 17.58
N ILE A 63 29.90 -21.10 16.67
CA ILE A 63 29.49 -21.27 15.27
C ILE A 63 30.67 -20.97 14.36
N LEU A 64 30.86 -21.83 13.38
CA LEU A 64 31.81 -21.66 12.28
C LEU A 64 31.01 -21.45 11.00
N LEU A 65 31.23 -20.33 10.35
CA LEU A 65 30.70 -20.07 9.00
C LEU A 65 31.67 -20.66 7.99
N GLU A 66 31.19 -21.49 7.10
CA GLU A 66 31.93 -22.15 6.05
C GLU A 66 31.69 -21.46 4.71
N GLU A 67 32.44 -21.80 3.70
CA GLU A 67 32.18 -21.35 2.34
C GLU A 67 30.89 -21.97 1.80
N GLU A 68 30.31 -21.37 0.72
CA GLU A 68 29.14 -21.89 0.03
C GLU A 68 27.81 -21.89 0.82
N GLY A 69 27.62 -20.94 1.76
CA GLY A 69 26.36 -20.82 2.48
C GLY A 69 26.12 -21.92 3.49
N ARG A 70 27.16 -22.44 4.12
CA ARG A 70 27.08 -23.44 5.19
C ARG A 70 27.60 -22.90 6.52
N ALA A 71 27.09 -23.48 7.60
CA ALA A 71 27.58 -23.20 8.94
C ALA A 71 27.56 -24.47 9.80
N THR A 72 28.53 -24.59 10.70
CA THR A 72 28.54 -25.64 11.73
C THR A 72 28.42 -25.01 13.10
N LEU A 73 27.41 -25.42 13.87
CA LEU A 73 27.17 -25.03 15.25
C LEU A 73 27.63 -26.16 16.17
N SER A 74 28.48 -25.83 17.13
CA SER A 74 28.82 -26.72 18.24
C SER A 74 28.07 -26.31 19.48
N ALA A 75 27.09 -27.11 19.91
CA ALA A 75 26.27 -26.87 21.08
C ALA A 75 25.87 -28.19 21.72
N GLU A 76 25.65 -28.22 23.05
CA GLU A 76 25.19 -29.40 23.84
C GLU A 76 26.06 -30.69 23.61
N GLY A 77 27.31 -30.49 23.20
CA GLY A 77 28.26 -31.59 22.90
C GLY A 77 28.05 -32.25 21.54
N GLU A 78 27.26 -31.70 20.68
CA GLU A 78 27.00 -32.15 19.32
C GLU A 78 27.42 -31.08 18.28
N LEU A 79 27.59 -31.52 17.02
CA LEU A 79 27.82 -30.65 15.87
C LEU A 79 26.60 -30.68 14.97
N TYR A 80 26.07 -29.50 14.67
CA TYR A 80 24.89 -29.31 13.79
C TYR A 80 25.33 -28.64 12.49
N HIS A 81 25.05 -29.28 11.37
CA HIS A 81 25.33 -28.77 10.03
C HIS A 81 24.12 -28.00 9.53
N ILE A 82 24.31 -26.73 9.20
CA ILE A 82 23.26 -25.78 8.84
C ILE A 82 23.50 -25.32 7.40
N ALA A 83 22.50 -25.48 6.54
CA ALA A 83 22.49 -24.85 5.22
C ALA A 83 21.88 -23.44 5.31
N LEU A 84 22.54 -22.46 4.66
CA LEU A 84 22.08 -21.07 4.60
C LEU A 84 21.62 -20.76 3.15
N GLY A 85 20.36 -20.36 2.99
CA GLY A 85 19.78 -20.07 1.67
C GLY A 85 18.99 -21.25 1.08
N SER A 86 19.06 -21.41 -0.25
CA SER A 86 18.23 -22.36 -1.00
C SER A 86 18.80 -23.77 -1.14
N GLU A 87 20.10 -23.97 -0.90
CA GLU A 87 20.72 -25.30 -1.00
C GLU A 87 20.50 -26.07 0.30
N GLN A 88 19.76 -27.18 0.22
CA GLN A 88 19.33 -27.96 1.39
C GLN A 88 19.96 -29.38 1.47
N ASP A 89 20.95 -29.65 0.62
CA ASP A 89 21.58 -30.98 0.60
C ASP A 89 22.55 -31.15 1.75
N ASP A 90 22.48 -32.33 2.39
CA ASP A 90 23.41 -32.78 3.42
C ASP A 90 23.54 -31.84 4.65
N CYS A 91 22.38 -31.40 5.20
CA CYS A 91 22.33 -30.60 6.42
C CYS A 91 21.36 -31.21 7.47
N ASP A 92 21.55 -30.83 8.74
CA ASP A 92 20.62 -31.18 9.81
C ASP A 92 19.36 -30.33 9.76
N PHE A 93 19.51 -29.04 9.39
CA PHE A 93 18.41 -28.13 9.08
C PHE A 93 18.87 -26.96 8.19
N ALA A 94 17.92 -26.32 7.54
CA ALA A 94 18.17 -25.15 6.69
C ALA A 94 17.67 -23.85 7.34
N VAL A 95 18.30 -22.73 6.98
CA VAL A 95 17.90 -21.37 7.40
C VAL A 95 17.81 -20.46 6.18
N GLY A 96 16.65 -19.82 6.00
CA GLY A 96 16.38 -18.87 4.94
C GLY A 96 15.84 -17.55 5.45
N SER A 97 15.79 -16.57 4.58
CA SER A 97 15.03 -15.34 4.72
C SER A 97 14.21 -15.13 3.46
N ASP A 98 12.95 -14.79 3.64
CA ASP A 98 12.04 -14.49 2.56
C ASP A 98 11.88 -12.95 2.49
N TRP A 99 12.39 -12.35 1.42
CA TRP A 99 12.35 -10.91 1.18
C TRP A 99 11.19 -10.52 0.25
N GLU A 100 10.07 -11.22 0.40
CA GLU A 100 8.86 -10.90 -0.35
C GLU A 100 8.06 -9.81 0.40
N PRO A 101 7.81 -8.65 -0.24
CA PRO A 101 6.94 -7.63 0.35
C PRO A 101 5.54 -8.17 0.59
N TRP A 102 4.97 -7.81 1.73
CA TRP A 102 3.58 -8.14 2.00
C TRP A 102 2.64 -7.32 1.13
N THR A 103 1.61 -7.99 0.59
CA THR A 103 0.53 -7.37 -0.19
C THR A 103 -0.81 -8.01 0.15
N LEU A 104 -1.91 -7.32 -0.22
CA LEU A 104 -3.28 -7.82 -0.06
C LEU A 104 -3.53 -9.13 -0.84
N GLY A 105 -2.80 -9.34 -1.93
CA GLY A 105 -2.85 -10.56 -2.73
C GLY A 105 -1.86 -11.64 -2.29
N SER A 106 -1.00 -11.35 -1.29
CA SER A 106 -0.18 -12.39 -0.68
C SER A 106 -1.14 -13.37 0.00
N ALA A 107 -1.22 -14.59 -0.50
CA ALA A 107 -1.83 -15.66 0.25
C ALA A 107 -1.20 -15.65 1.65
N SER A 108 -2.00 -15.86 2.70
CA SER A 108 -1.43 -16.26 3.98
C SER A 108 -0.40 -17.31 3.62
N GLN A 109 0.89 -17.04 3.93
CA GLN A 109 1.99 -17.88 3.44
C GLN A 109 1.75 -19.31 3.98
N GLU A 110 0.79 -19.99 3.37
CA GLU A 110 0.66 -21.43 3.52
C GLU A 110 1.98 -21.98 3.02
N ALA A 111 2.73 -22.54 3.96
CA ALA A 111 3.99 -23.15 3.66
C ALA A 111 3.77 -24.03 2.42
N THR A 112 4.35 -23.64 1.30
CA THR A 112 4.39 -24.52 0.15
C THR A 112 5.24 -25.70 0.59
N SER A 113 4.57 -26.72 1.09
CA SER A 113 5.16 -27.99 1.56
C SER A 113 5.79 -28.80 0.43
N ALA A 114 5.80 -28.26 -0.78
CA ALA A 114 6.39 -28.89 -1.94
C ALA A 114 7.91 -28.67 -1.93
N GLY A 115 8.65 -29.71 -1.51
CA GLY A 115 10.11 -29.80 -1.75
C GLY A 115 11.02 -29.44 -0.58
N ILE A 116 10.54 -29.46 0.67
CA ILE A 116 11.42 -29.30 1.83
C ILE A 116 12.18 -30.60 2.06
N ALA A 117 13.50 -30.58 1.88
CA ALA A 117 14.35 -31.77 2.06
C ALA A 117 14.75 -32.02 3.52
N CYS A 118 14.73 -30.98 4.37
CA CYS A 118 15.12 -31.02 5.79
C CYS A 118 14.28 -29.98 6.58
N PRO A 119 14.27 -30.07 7.93
CA PRO A 119 13.66 -29.03 8.77
C PRO A 119 14.19 -27.64 8.41
N THR A 120 13.31 -26.63 8.33
CA THR A 120 13.68 -25.33 7.80
C THR A 120 13.23 -24.20 8.73
N VAL A 121 14.09 -23.21 8.94
CA VAL A 121 13.79 -21.97 9.66
C VAL A 121 13.82 -20.80 8.69
N ILE A 122 12.71 -20.08 8.58
CA ILE A 122 12.58 -18.90 7.73
C ILE A 122 12.46 -17.68 8.64
N SER A 123 13.48 -16.84 8.65
CA SER A 123 13.52 -15.64 9.46
C SER A 123 13.33 -14.42 8.55
N ASN A 124 12.16 -13.79 8.63
CA ASN A 124 11.75 -12.72 7.76
C ASN A 124 11.99 -11.34 8.37
N PRO A 125 12.33 -10.34 7.54
CA PRO A 125 12.39 -8.96 7.99
C PRO A 125 11.00 -8.39 8.29
N ILE A 126 10.99 -7.35 9.10
CA ILE A 126 9.88 -6.41 9.23
C ILE A 126 10.35 -5.05 8.75
N GLY A 127 9.42 -4.15 8.42
CA GLY A 127 9.77 -2.78 8.11
C GLY A 127 9.39 -2.34 6.72
N ILE A 128 10.09 -1.37 6.19
CA ILE A 128 9.87 -0.85 4.83
C ILE A 128 11.16 -0.84 4.03
N GLU A 129 11.02 -0.91 2.72
CA GLU A 129 12.06 -0.61 1.75
C GLU A 129 11.56 0.44 0.77
N ASN A 130 12.39 1.47 0.52
CA ASN A 130 12.11 2.48 -0.49
C ASN A 130 12.81 2.09 -1.79
N ALA A 131 12.02 1.79 -2.81
CA ALA A 131 12.51 1.47 -4.14
C ALA A 131 11.84 2.43 -5.15
N ASP A 132 12.58 3.42 -5.62
CA ASP A 132 12.10 4.49 -6.50
C ASP A 132 10.90 5.23 -5.88
N LYS A 133 9.72 5.10 -6.49
CA LYS A 133 8.46 5.67 -6.02
C LYS A 133 7.59 4.68 -5.23
N ARG A 134 8.17 3.60 -4.79
CA ARG A 134 7.49 2.53 -4.07
C ARG A 134 8.02 2.44 -2.65
N VAL A 135 7.12 2.45 -1.71
CA VAL A 135 7.40 2.10 -0.32
C VAL A 135 6.77 0.72 -0.11
N VAL A 136 7.58 -0.31 -0.11
CA VAL A 136 7.15 -1.69 0.14
C VAL A 136 7.30 -2.04 1.60
N VAL A 137 6.46 -2.95 2.11
CA VAL A 137 6.40 -3.29 3.52
C VAL A 137 6.59 -4.78 3.74
N PHE A 138 7.33 -5.14 4.79
CA PHE A 138 7.60 -6.51 5.23
C PHE A 138 6.92 -6.75 6.57
N ASP A 139 6.12 -7.80 6.65
CA ASP A 139 5.26 -8.10 7.80
C ASP A 139 5.90 -9.00 8.86
N GLY A 140 7.04 -9.61 8.54
CA GLY A 140 7.70 -10.60 9.38
C GLY A 140 7.20 -12.01 9.09
N ALA A 141 6.23 -12.51 9.87
CA ALA A 141 5.71 -13.88 9.72
C ALA A 141 6.81 -14.96 9.68
N SER A 142 7.92 -14.74 10.41
CA SER A 142 9.00 -15.71 10.53
C SER A 142 8.49 -17.03 11.08
N ARG A 143 8.96 -18.16 10.53
CA ARG A 143 8.43 -19.48 10.86
C ARG A 143 9.51 -20.57 10.88
N ALA A 144 9.25 -21.62 11.64
CA ALA A 144 10.02 -22.85 11.59
C ALA A 144 9.12 -24.01 11.13
N LEU A 145 9.66 -24.83 10.25
CA LEU A 145 8.98 -25.94 9.60
C LEU A 145 9.67 -27.24 9.96
N ALA A 146 8.90 -28.28 10.27
CA ALA A 146 9.39 -29.65 10.31
C ALA A 146 9.73 -30.16 8.90
N ALA A 147 10.41 -31.30 8.81
CA ALA A 147 10.81 -31.89 7.52
C ALA A 147 9.60 -32.27 6.61
N ASP A 148 8.41 -32.42 7.18
CA ASP A 148 7.16 -32.68 6.43
C ASP A 148 6.45 -31.37 6.00
N GLY A 149 7.05 -30.21 6.29
CA GLY A 149 6.47 -28.90 5.98
C GLY A 149 5.51 -28.36 7.05
N THR A 150 5.25 -29.12 8.13
CA THR A 150 4.39 -28.64 9.22
C THR A 150 5.00 -27.44 9.91
N VAL A 151 4.22 -26.37 10.11
CA VAL A 151 4.63 -25.20 10.91
C VAL A 151 4.72 -25.59 12.37
N ILE A 152 5.91 -25.49 12.97
CA ILE A 152 6.15 -25.83 14.36
C ILE A 152 6.39 -24.61 15.27
N ALA A 153 6.75 -23.46 14.68
CA ALA A 153 6.79 -22.18 15.37
C ALA A 153 6.51 -21.06 14.35
N GLN A 154 5.80 -20.00 14.78
CA GLN A 154 5.52 -18.86 13.93
C GLN A 154 5.42 -17.58 14.76
N LEU A 155 6.08 -16.53 14.32
CA LEU A 155 5.97 -15.19 14.86
C LEU A 155 4.78 -14.44 14.25
N ARG A 156 4.41 -13.33 14.89
CA ARG A 156 3.31 -12.48 14.39
C ARG A 156 3.66 -11.86 13.06
N ASP A 157 2.65 -11.66 12.23
CA ASP A 157 2.69 -11.00 10.93
C ASP A 157 2.12 -9.57 11.03
N ASP A 158 2.40 -8.88 12.15
CA ASP A 158 1.84 -7.58 12.51
C ASP A 158 2.84 -6.41 12.40
N PHE A 159 3.91 -6.60 11.63
CA PHE A 159 4.95 -5.59 11.38
C PHE A 159 5.78 -5.21 12.63
N THR A 160 5.74 -6.02 13.69
CA THR A 160 6.48 -5.78 14.93
C THR A 160 7.64 -6.75 15.11
N GLY A 161 8.74 -6.25 15.72
CA GLY A 161 9.85 -7.10 16.12
C GLY A 161 9.45 -8.08 17.22
N ASP A 162 9.79 -9.35 17.05
CA ASP A 162 9.42 -10.41 17.96
C ASP A 162 10.45 -11.56 17.97
N PHE A 163 10.33 -12.47 18.92
CA PHE A 163 11.07 -13.74 18.92
C PHE A 163 10.30 -14.82 19.67
N THR A 164 10.59 -16.08 19.33
CA THR A 164 10.10 -17.25 20.08
C THR A 164 11.16 -18.32 20.16
N PRO A 165 11.42 -18.91 21.36
CA PRO A 165 12.22 -20.10 21.45
C PRO A 165 11.40 -21.33 21.01
N PHE A 166 12.05 -22.29 20.36
CA PHE A 166 11.47 -23.57 19.96
C PHE A 166 12.53 -24.67 19.91
N THR A 167 12.08 -25.90 19.81
CA THR A 167 12.89 -27.07 19.41
C THR A 167 12.16 -27.80 18.28
N PHE A 168 12.88 -28.51 17.43
CA PHE A 168 12.21 -29.29 16.37
C PHE A 168 11.33 -30.43 16.91
N ALA A 169 11.57 -30.87 18.14
CA ALA A 169 10.77 -31.93 18.77
C ALA A 169 9.45 -31.42 19.38
N HIS A 170 9.47 -30.24 19.99
CA HIS A 170 8.32 -29.73 20.76
C HIS A 170 7.67 -28.48 20.17
N GLY A 171 8.28 -27.95 19.11
CA GLY A 171 7.81 -26.68 18.53
C GLY A 171 8.00 -25.48 19.45
N GLY A 172 7.31 -24.41 19.12
CA GLY A 172 7.27 -23.13 19.84
C GLY A 172 5.90 -22.50 19.78
N ARG A 173 5.83 -21.18 20.02
CA ARG A 173 4.60 -20.42 19.85
C ARG A 173 4.24 -20.33 18.36
N ILE A 174 2.98 -20.56 18.04
CA ILE A 174 2.38 -20.28 16.75
C ILE A 174 1.44 -19.10 16.94
N ALA A 175 1.79 -17.95 16.37
CA ALA A 175 0.96 -16.75 16.41
C ALA A 175 -0.23 -16.90 15.45
N GLY A 176 -1.38 -16.38 15.86
CA GLY A 176 -2.54 -16.25 14.99
C GLY A 176 -2.36 -15.13 13.95
N PRO A 177 -3.28 -15.05 12.97
CA PRO A 177 -3.27 -14.00 11.96
C PRO A 177 -3.43 -12.61 12.58
N CYS A 178 -2.87 -11.60 11.93
CA CYS A 178 -3.01 -10.22 12.33
C CYS A 178 -4.37 -9.64 11.90
N ASP A 179 -5.13 -9.15 12.87
CA ASP A 179 -6.36 -8.42 12.58
C ASP A 179 -6.06 -7.03 12.01
N MET A 180 -6.94 -6.51 11.14
CA MET A 180 -6.80 -5.19 10.50
C MET A 180 -5.41 -5.00 9.85
N LYS A 181 -4.90 -6.03 9.21
CA LYS A 181 -3.52 -6.07 8.72
C LYS A 181 -3.20 -4.92 7.76
N THR A 182 -4.14 -4.55 6.88
CA THR A 182 -4.00 -3.40 5.97
C THR A 182 -3.78 -2.09 6.73
N LEU A 183 -4.61 -1.82 7.74
CA LEU A 183 -4.49 -0.63 8.57
C LEU A 183 -3.12 -0.59 9.29
N ARG A 184 -2.71 -1.71 9.87
CA ARG A 184 -1.41 -1.84 10.55
C ARG A 184 -0.23 -1.66 9.59
N ALA A 185 -0.32 -2.19 8.38
CA ALA A 185 0.69 -2.01 7.34
C ALA A 185 0.89 -0.54 6.99
N LEU A 186 -0.21 0.20 6.76
CA LEU A 186 -0.15 1.62 6.42
C LEU A 186 0.40 2.46 7.57
N VAL A 187 -0.13 2.29 8.79
CA VAL A 187 0.33 3.00 9.99
C VAL A 187 1.82 2.72 10.26
N SER A 188 2.23 1.45 10.16
CA SER A 188 3.62 1.04 10.32
C SER A 188 4.53 1.65 9.27
N SER A 189 4.09 1.67 8.01
CA SER A 189 4.86 2.25 6.90
C SER A 189 5.03 3.77 7.03
N ILE A 190 3.97 4.49 7.39
CA ILE A 190 4.03 5.94 7.63
C ILE A 190 5.02 6.25 8.75
N ARG A 191 4.92 5.55 9.88
CA ARG A 191 5.81 5.74 11.04
C ARG A 191 7.27 5.54 10.67
N ARG A 192 7.57 4.49 9.91
CA ARG A 192 8.93 4.20 9.47
C ARG A 192 9.43 5.17 8.40
N PHE A 193 8.58 5.52 7.46
CA PHE A 193 8.90 6.55 6.46
C PHE A 193 9.25 7.88 7.13
N ASP A 194 8.44 8.33 8.09
CA ASP A 194 8.71 9.54 8.87
C ASP A 194 10.05 9.43 9.61
N ALA A 195 10.30 8.31 10.29
CA ALA A 195 11.52 8.15 11.09
C ALA A 195 12.81 8.08 10.24
N PHE A 196 12.78 7.44 9.07
CA PHE A 196 13.98 7.16 8.29
C PHE A 196 14.20 8.12 7.13
N VAL A 197 13.13 8.58 6.47
CA VAL A 197 13.23 9.50 5.34
C VAL A 197 13.20 10.95 5.82
N LEU A 198 12.49 11.22 6.92
CA LEU A 198 12.27 12.56 7.48
C LEU A 198 12.79 12.66 8.94
N PRO A 199 14.09 12.42 9.18
CA PRO A 199 14.63 12.30 10.54
C PRO A 199 14.54 13.58 11.39
N TRP A 200 14.24 14.73 10.78
CA TRP A 200 13.98 15.99 11.48
C TRP A 200 12.55 16.10 12.03
N GLN A 201 11.72 15.07 11.86
CA GLN A 201 10.36 14.94 12.38
C GLN A 201 9.46 16.16 12.03
N PRO A 202 9.22 16.44 10.75
CA PRO A 202 8.45 17.58 10.31
C PRO A 202 6.98 17.51 10.75
N LYS A 203 6.27 18.62 10.69
CA LYS A 203 4.80 18.64 10.65
C LYS A 203 4.34 18.00 9.33
N TRP A 204 3.24 17.26 9.39
CA TRP A 204 2.55 16.77 8.20
C TRP A 204 1.38 17.69 7.88
N VAL A 205 1.49 18.38 6.76
CA VAL A 205 0.48 19.31 6.24
C VAL A 205 -0.43 18.55 5.30
N ILE A 206 -1.73 18.63 5.51
CA ILE A 206 -2.73 17.93 4.70
C ILE A 206 -3.86 18.86 4.28
N GLY A 207 -4.26 18.79 3.01
CA GLY A 207 -5.49 19.40 2.53
C GLY A 207 -6.71 18.60 2.99
N LEU A 208 -7.51 19.15 3.90
CA LEU A 208 -8.75 18.53 4.38
C LEU A 208 -9.94 19.08 3.60
N SER A 209 -10.35 18.35 2.58
CA SER A 209 -11.52 18.70 1.77
C SER A 209 -12.85 18.35 2.45
N GLY A 210 -12.83 17.45 3.43
CA GLY A 210 -14.04 16.84 4.00
C GLY A 210 -14.56 15.66 3.18
N GLY A 211 -13.80 15.22 2.17
CA GLY A 211 -14.04 13.99 1.42
C GLY A 211 -13.33 12.79 2.05
N LEU A 212 -13.68 11.59 1.58
CA LEU A 212 -13.22 10.31 2.12
C LEU A 212 -11.69 10.20 2.16
N ASP A 213 -11.02 10.46 1.04
CA ASP A 213 -9.58 10.22 0.90
C ASP A 213 -8.76 11.05 1.89
N SER A 214 -9.06 12.36 1.98
CA SER A 214 -8.41 13.24 2.96
C SER A 214 -8.68 12.83 4.40
N SER A 215 -9.87 12.30 4.68
CA SER A 215 -10.25 11.81 6.01
C SER A 215 -9.45 10.57 6.39
N VAL A 216 -9.32 9.61 5.48
CA VAL A 216 -8.51 8.39 5.69
C VAL A 216 -7.04 8.75 5.90
N VAL A 217 -6.46 9.61 5.04
CA VAL A 217 -5.04 9.99 5.16
C VAL A 217 -4.76 10.71 6.46
N ALA A 218 -5.62 11.66 6.88
CA ALA A 218 -5.47 12.36 8.16
C ALA A 218 -5.50 11.39 9.34
N SER A 219 -6.45 10.45 9.34
CA SER A 219 -6.57 9.43 10.39
C SER A 219 -5.35 8.53 10.47
N LEU A 220 -4.84 8.07 9.32
CA LEU A 220 -3.61 7.26 9.26
C LEU A 220 -2.39 8.01 9.80
N LEU A 221 -2.26 9.30 9.46
CA LEU A 221 -1.17 10.15 9.98
C LEU A 221 -1.25 10.29 11.49
N VAL A 222 -2.44 10.57 12.04
CA VAL A 222 -2.64 10.70 13.50
C VAL A 222 -2.35 9.37 14.20
N MET A 223 -2.83 8.24 13.69
CA MET A 223 -2.54 6.91 14.23
C MET A 223 -1.04 6.58 14.20
N ALA A 224 -0.33 7.05 13.19
CA ALA A 224 1.09 6.78 13.06
C ALA A 224 1.98 7.70 13.92
N LEU A 225 1.64 8.99 14.01
CA LEU A 225 2.55 10.05 14.45
C LEU A 225 2.03 10.89 15.63
N GLY A 226 0.74 10.81 15.93
CA GLY A 226 0.06 11.66 16.91
C GLY A 226 -0.52 12.94 16.30
N PRO A 227 -1.56 13.51 16.95
CA PRO A 227 -2.29 14.66 16.41
C PRO A 227 -1.43 15.92 16.35
N GLU A 228 -0.46 16.11 17.25
CA GLU A 228 0.43 17.26 17.30
C GLU A 228 1.36 17.38 16.08
N ARG A 229 1.52 16.28 15.31
CA ARG A 229 2.34 16.23 14.11
C ARG A 229 1.56 16.54 12.84
N VAL A 230 0.23 16.69 12.91
CA VAL A 230 -0.66 16.84 11.74
C VAL A 230 -1.37 18.19 11.79
N VAL A 231 -1.33 18.93 10.67
CA VAL A 231 -2.04 20.19 10.50
C VAL A 231 -2.91 20.14 9.26
N GLY A 232 -4.22 20.27 9.44
CA GLY A 232 -5.20 20.28 8.36
C GLY A 232 -5.43 21.69 7.81
N TYR A 233 -5.57 21.80 6.50
CA TYR A 233 -5.94 23.02 5.80
C TYR A 233 -7.19 22.80 4.95
N ASN A 234 -8.27 23.52 5.23
CA ASN A 234 -9.43 23.60 4.34
C ASN A 234 -9.29 24.85 3.46
N LEU A 235 -9.11 24.63 2.14
CA LEU A 235 -8.86 25.67 1.15
C LEU A 235 -10.07 25.78 0.21
N ALA A 236 -11.16 26.37 0.75
CA ALA A 236 -12.43 26.42 0.07
C ALA A 236 -12.45 27.39 -1.11
N THR A 237 -13.30 27.07 -2.08
CA THR A 237 -13.82 28.00 -3.10
C THR A 237 -15.32 28.06 -2.98
N ARG A 238 -15.98 28.86 -3.81
CA ARG A 238 -17.44 28.95 -3.90
C ARG A 238 -18.15 27.64 -4.23
N TYR A 239 -17.43 26.65 -4.76
CA TYR A 239 -17.99 25.36 -5.16
C TYR A 239 -18.04 24.32 -4.05
N ASN A 240 -17.33 24.56 -2.92
CA ASN A 240 -17.32 23.62 -1.81
C ASN A 240 -18.64 23.66 -1.02
N SER A 241 -19.27 22.51 -0.84
CA SER A 241 -20.53 22.36 -0.13
C SER A 241 -20.39 22.61 1.39
N ASP A 242 -21.49 22.95 2.04
CA ASP A 242 -21.49 23.08 3.50
C ASP A 242 -21.32 21.71 4.19
N ALA A 243 -21.77 20.64 3.56
CA ALA A 243 -21.62 19.28 4.07
C ALA A 243 -20.12 18.86 4.14
N THR A 244 -19.34 19.09 3.07
CA THR A 244 -17.92 18.76 3.07
C THR A 244 -17.12 19.62 4.05
N LYS A 245 -17.47 20.90 4.19
CA LYS A 245 -16.87 21.77 5.23
C LYS A 245 -17.18 21.29 6.65
N ALA A 246 -18.42 20.85 6.90
CA ALA A 246 -18.82 20.27 8.17
C ALA A 246 -18.08 18.96 8.47
N ASN A 247 -17.96 18.08 7.47
CA ASN A 247 -17.20 16.84 7.59
C ASN A 247 -15.72 17.10 7.93
N ALA A 248 -15.07 18.08 7.28
CA ALA A 248 -13.68 18.44 7.59
C ALA A 248 -13.51 18.94 9.04
N ALA A 249 -14.46 19.74 9.53
CA ALA A 249 -14.47 20.21 10.91
C ALA A 249 -14.71 19.09 11.93
N ALA A 250 -15.68 18.20 11.65
CA ALA A 250 -15.98 17.05 12.50
C ALA A 250 -14.77 16.11 12.60
N LEU A 251 -14.15 15.77 11.47
CA LEU A 251 -12.94 14.97 11.41
C LEU A 251 -11.80 15.56 12.23
N ALA A 252 -11.51 16.87 12.05
CA ALA A 252 -10.42 17.52 12.74
C ALA A 252 -10.64 17.52 14.27
N ASN A 253 -11.88 17.73 14.71
CA ASN A 253 -12.26 17.65 16.12
C ASN A 253 -12.10 16.22 16.67
N ALA A 254 -12.56 15.20 15.92
CA ALA A 254 -12.47 13.80 16.34
C ALA A 254 -11.02 13.31 16.40
N LEU A 255 -10.14 13.81 15.54
CA LEU A 255 -8.71 13.52 15.53
C LEU A 255 -7.87 14.42 16.44
N GLU A 256 -8.46 15.43 17.07
CA GLU A 256 -7.79 16.44 17.90
C GLU A 256 -6.66 17.18 17.16
N ILE A 257 -6.78 17.36 15.84
CA ILE A 257 -5.80 18.08 15.02
C ILE A 257 -6.20 19.55 14.80
N GLU A 258 -5.20 20.41 14.61
CA GLU A 258 -5.42 21.78 14.19
C GLU A 258 -5.99 21.83 12.77
N LEU A 259 -7.15 22.51 12.60
CA LEU A 259 -7.74 22.80 11.29
C LEU A 259 -7.71 24.30 11.01
N ARG A 260 -7.02 24.68 9.96
CA ARG A 260 -6.97 26.06 9.48
C ARG A 260 -7.89 26.23 8.25
N ASN A 261 -8.88 27.06 8.40
CA ASN A 261 -9.85 27.33 7.34
C ASN A 261 -9.50 28.61 6.59
N GLY A 262 -9.54 28.56 5.28
CA GLY A 262 -9.27 29.68 4.40
C GLY A 262 -9.92 29.54 3.04
N SER A 263 -9.76 30.55 2.19
CA SER A 263 -10.26 30.54 0.81
C SER A 263 -9.13 30.87 -0.16
N ILE A 264 -9.13 30.19 -1.30
CA ILE A 264 -8.23 30.51 -2.42
C ILE A 264 -8.90 31.37 -3.50
N GLU A 265 -10.11 31.86 -3.26
CA GLU A 265 -10.92 32.59 -4.25
C GLU A 265 -10.20 33.86 -4.78
N GLU A 266 -9.46 34.56 -3.90
CA GLU A 266 -8.66 35.73 -4.30
C GLU A 266 -7.52 35.33 -5.25
N LEU A 267 -6.88 34.19 -5.01
CA LEU A 267 -5.82 33.69 -5.90
C LEU A 267 -6.38 33.29 -7.26
N VAL A 268 -7.56 32.68 -7.29
CA VAL A 268 -8.27 32.34 -8.55
C VAL A 268 -8.58 33.61 -9.34
N ARG A 269 -9.11 34.65 -8.67
CA ARG A 269 -9.40 35.94 -9.30
C ARG A 269 -8.15 36.62 -9.84
N ALA A 270 -7.07 36.63 -9.04
CA ALA A 270 -5.78 37.20 -9.48
C ALA A 270 -5.20 36.47 -10.69
N THR A 271 -5.39 35.13 -10.76
CA THR A 271 -4.99 34.35 -11.94
C THR A 271 -5.78 34.75 -13.17
N GLY A 272 -7.11 34.95 -13.06
CA GLY A 272 -7.94 35.47 -14.17
C GLY A 272 -7.46 36.83 -14.67
N ALA A 273 -7.25 37.76 -13.74
CA ALA A 273 -6.74 39.10 -14.10
C ALA A 273 -5.35 39.04 -14.78
N THR A 274 -4.54 38.04 -14.41
CA THR A 274 -3.25 37.82 -15.07
C THR A 274 -3.44 37.32 -16.50
N LEU A 275 -4.35 36.37 -16.75
CA LEU A 275 -4.66 35.87 -18.09
C LEU A 275 -5.14 37.01 -19.01
N ASP A 276 -5.96 37.91 -18.48
CA ASP A 276 -6.41 39.08 -19.22
C ASP A 276 -5.27 39.97 -19.68
N GLN A 277 -4.23 40.19 -18.84
CA GLN A 277 -3.03 40.95 -19.20
C GLN A 277 -2.26 40.32 -20.37
N TYR A 278 -2.37 39.00 -20.54
CA TYR A 278 -1.79 38.25 -21.64
C TYR A 278 -2.73 38.12 -22.85
N GLY A 279 -3.92 38.74 -22.82
CA GLY A 279 -4.87 38.80 -23.92
C GLY A 279 -5.71 37.53 -24.13
N TYR A 280 -5.84 36.67 -23.13
CA TYR A 280 -6.64 35.45 -23.26
C TYR A 280 -8.15 35.69 -23.15
N GLY A 281 -8.60 36.81 -22.59
CA GLY A 281 -10.01 37.14 -22.37
C GLY A 281 -10.69 36.46 -21.17
N GLU A 282 -11.88 36.98 -20.82
CA GLU A 282 -12.60 36.57 -19.60
C GLU A 282 -12.99 35.09 -19.58
N ASP A 283 -13.28 34.49 -20.75
CA ASP A 283 -13.71 33.09 -20.86
C ASP A 283 -12.58 32.06 -20.72
N ALA A 284 -11.32 32.53 -20.73
CA ALA A 284 -10.15 31.61 -20.65
C ALA A 284 -10.10 30.84 -19.33
N LEU A 285 -10.60 31.42 -18.23
CA LEU A 285 -10.67 30.78 -16.92
C LEU A 285 -12.01 30.08 -16.71
N SER A 286 -12.29 29.04 -17.50
CA SER A 286 -13.53 28.27 -17.44
C SER A 286 -13.28 26.77 -17.62
N GLY A 287 -14.26 25.94 -17.30
CA GLY A 287 -14.21 24.49 -17.45
C GLY A 287 -12.94 23.86 -16.85
N LEU A 288 -12.30 22.96 -17.58
CA LEU A 288 -11.11 22.24 -17.14
C LEU A 288 -9.93 23.18 -16.80
N VAL A 289 -9.84 24.36 -17.44
CA VAL A 289 -8.78 25.33 -17.11
C VAL A 289 -8.97 25.86 -15.70
N LEU A 290 -10.21 26.24 -15.35
CA LEU A 290 -10.55 26.72 -14.01
C LEU A 290 -10.35 25.61 -12.94
N GLU A 291 -10.76 24.38 -13.21
CA GLU A 291 -10.55 23.23 -12.33
C GLU A 291 -9.06 23.03 -12.05
N ASN A 292 -8.23 22.98 -13.09
CA ASN A 292 -6.79 22.84 -12.97
C ASN A 292 -6.13 24.02 -12.24
N VAL A 293 -6.60 25.24 -12.44
CA VAL A 293 -6.10 26.42 -11.73
C VAL A 293 -6.41 26.32 -10.24
N GLN A 294 -7.65 25.96 -9.86
CA GLN A 294 -8.01 25.76 -8.45
C GLN A 294 -7.14 24.69 -7.78
N ALA A 295 -6.95 23.53 -8.44
CA ALA A 295 -6.11 22.47 -7.91
C ALA A 295 -4.65 22.94 -7.71
N ARG A 296 -4.07 23.65 -8.70
CA ARG A 296 -2.70 24.19 -8.59
C ARG A 296 -2.56 25.25 -7.50
N LEU A 297 -3.54 26.11 -7.34
CA LEU A 297 -3.54 27.12 -6.28
C LEU A 297 -3.64 26.50 -4.89
N ARG A 298 -4.41 25.41 -4.72
CA ARG A 298 -4.40 24.60 -3.49
C ARG A 298 -3.03 23.97 -3.25
N GLY A 299 -2.42 23.37 -4.29
CA GLY A 299 -1.08 22.83 -4.19
C GLY A 299 -0.02 23.87 -3.84
N HIS A 300 -0.09 25.05 -4.45
CA HIS A 300 0.79 26.20 -4.14
C HIS A 300 0.62 26.65 -2.67
N ALA A 301 -0.62 26.83 -2.22
CA ALA A 301 -0.91 27.22 -0.84
C ALA A 301 -0.38 26.19 0.16
N LEU A 302 -0.68 24.89 -0.04
CA LEU A 302 -0.17 23.81 0.82
C LEU A 302 1.36 23.75 0.85
N SER A 303 2.01 23.93 -0.31
CA SER A 303 3.48 23.97 -0.39
C SER A 303 4.07 25.14 0.42
N THR A 304 3.42 26.30 0.35
CA THR A 304 3.83 27.48 1.12
C THR A 304 3.61 27.25 2.61
N PHE A 305 2.46 26.69 3.00
CA PHE A 305 2.17 26.41 4.41
C PHE A 305 3.09 25.33 4.98
N ALA A 306 3.39 24.31 4.23
CA ALA A 306 4.37 23.31 4.63
C ALA A 306 5.74 23.93 4.89
N ALA A 307 6.19 24.86 4.06
CA ALA A 307 7.44 25.59 4.28
C ALA A 307 7.40 26.46 5.56
N VAL A 308 6.27 27.12 5.83
CA VAL A 308 6.07 27.93 7.06
C VAL A 308 6.06 27.06 8.31
N GLU A 309 5.41 25.89 8.25
CA GLU A 309 5.35 24.92 9.35
C GLU A 309 6.66 24.13 9.56
N GLY A 310 7.65 24.27 8.67
CA GLY A 310 8.82 23.38 8.64
C GLY A 310 8.44 21.94 8.34
N GLY A 311 7.35 21.77 7.59
CA GLY A 311 6.65 20.50 7.36
C GLY A 311 6.78 19.94 5.96
N VAL A 312 6.09 18.83 5.74
CA VAL A 312 5.93 18.14 4.45
C VAL A 312 4.45 17.93 4.16
N ILE A 313 4.09 17.74 2.89
CA ILE A 313 2.70 17.54 2.47
C ILE A 313 2.41 16.04 2.41
N ALA A 314 1.27 15.61 2.94
CA ALA A 314 0.66 14.31 2.67
C ALA A 314 -0.18 14.39 1.40
N ASN A 315 -0.01 13.42 0.50
CA ASN A 315 -0.84 13.27 -0.69
C ASN A 315 -2.09 12.45 -0.38
N ASN A 316 -3.25 12.90 -0.87
CA ASN A 316 -4.55 12.27 -0.65
C ASN A 316 -5.02 11.40 -1.81
N GLY A 317 -4.26 11.33 -2.91
CA GLY A 317 -4.66 10.60 -4.11
C GLY A 317 -4.73 9.09 -3.87
N ASN A 318 -5.79 8.45 -4.36
CA ASN A 318 -5.97 7.01 -4.35
C ASN A 318 -5.50 6.36 -5.66
N ARG A 319 -5.53 5.03 -5.71
CA ARG A 319 -5.06 4.26 -6.85
C ARG A 319 -5.82 4.52 -8.14
N ILE A 320 -7.14 4.70 -8.06
CA ILE A 320 -7.99 4.90 -9.25
C ILE A 320 -7.71 6.26 -9.87
N GLU A 321 -7.61 7.30 -9.07
CA GLU A 321 -7.25 8.64 -9.52
C GLU A 321 -5.86 8.66 -10.15
N ALA A 322 -4.88 8.04 -9.51
CA ALA A 322 -3.53 7.92 -10.04
C ALA A 322 -3.50 7.13 -11.37
N ALA A 323 -4.22 6.00 -11.46
CA ALA A 323 -4.26 5.17 -12.64
C ALA A 323 -4.88 5.90 -13.84
N LEU A 324 -6.04 6.54 -13.64
CA LEU A 324 -6.78 7.25 -14.69
C LEU A 324 -6.23 8.66 -14.96
N GLY A 325 -5.32 9.15 -14.12
CA GLY A 325 -4.78 10.50 -14.21
C GLY A 325 -5.78 11.59 -13.84
N TYR A 326 -6.77 11.25 -13.03
CA TYR A 326 -7.72 12.21 -12.45
C TYR A 326 -7.06 12.98 -11.32
N ALA A 327 -6.01 13.68 -11.70
CA ALA A 327 -5.18 14.51 -10.83
C ALA A 327 -4.55 15.63 -11.67
N THR A 328 -4.28 16.76 -11.04
CA THR A 328 -3.64 17.92 -11.66
C THR A 328 -2.18 17.99 -11.21
N LEU A 329 -1.26 17.94 -12.19
CA LEU A 329 0.16 18.17 -11.91
C LEU A 329 0.39 19.54 -11.28
N TYR A 330 1.26 19.56 -10.26
CA TYR A 330 1.56 20.74 -9.44
C TYR A 330 0.37 21.26 -8.61
N GLY A 331 -0.73 20.48 -8.59
CA GLY A 331 -1.92 20.74 -7.79
C GLY A 331 -2.07 19.72 -6.68
N ASP A 332 -2.95 18.75 -6.88
CA ASP A 332 -3.21 17.63 -5.97
C ASP A 332 -2.21 16.46 -6.09
N ALA A 333 -1.46 16.37 -7.21
CA ALA A 333 -0.40 15.37 -7.39
C ALA A 333 0.95 15.82 -6.78
N ILE A 334 0.95 16.26 -5.51
CA ILE A 334 2.14 16.70 -4.76
C ILE A 334 2.22 16.03 -3.40
N GLY A 335 3.39 16.04 -2.78
CA GLY A 335 3.60 15.57 -1.41
C GLY A 335 4.88 14.75 -1.23
N ALA A 336 5.16 14.39 0.02
CA ALA A 336 6.29 13.55 0.39
C ALA A 336 5.94 12.05 0.29
N LEU A 337 4.69 11.71 0.57
CA LEU A 337 4.17 10.34 0.57
C LEU A 337 2.69 10.34 0.18
N ALA A 338 2.27 9.33 -0.57
CA ALA A 338 0.87 9.00 -0.86
C ALA A 338 0.48 7.72 -0.09
N PRO A 339 -0.03 7.84 1.15
CA PRO A 339 -0.31 6.67 1.99
C PRO A 339 -1.31 5.70 1.38
N ILE A 340 -2.31 6.21 0.66
CA ILE A 340 -3.39 5.43 0.03
C ILE A 340 -3.24 5.30 -1.50
N GLY A 341 -2.09 5.71 -2.04
CA GLY A 341 -1.85 5.76 -3.49
C GLY A 341 -1.90 4.41 -4.21
N ASP A 342 -1.95 3.31 -3.48
CA ASP A 342 -2.08 1.95 -4.02
C ASP A 342 -3.41 1.26 -3.63
N LEU A 343 -4.31 1.97 -2.97
CA LEU A 343 -5.62 1.46 -2.57
C LEU A 343 -6.72 1.96 -3.50
N THR A 344 -7.63 1.06 -3.87
CA THR A 344 -8.87 1.39 -4.58
C THR A 344 -9.87 2.05 -3.65
N LYS A 345 -10.92 2.69 -4.20
CA LYS A 345 -11.96 3.33 -3.40
C LYS A 345 -12.71 2.32 -2.52
N VAL A 346 -12.96 1.13 -3.04
CA VAL A 346 -13.62 0.05 -2.29
C VAL A 346 -12.79 -0.35 -1.06
N GLN A 347 -11.48 -0.46 -1.22
CA GLN A 347 -10.58 -0.76 -0.10
C GLN A 347 -10.55 0.36 0.95
N LEU A 348 -10.76 1.62 0.53
CA LEU A 348 -10.85 2.74 1.47
C LEU A 348 -12.13 2.69 2.31
N PHE A 349 -13.25 2.13 1.81
CA PHE A 349 -14.46 1.96 2.60
C PHE A 349 -14.23 1.03 3.79
N ASP A 350 -13.60 -0.12 3.54
CA ASP A 350 -13.31 -1.08 4.61
C ASP A 350 -12.28 -0.52 5.60
N LEU A 351 -11.27 0.17 5.08
CA LEU A 351 -10.27 0.85 5.91
C LEU A 351 -10.90 1.92 6.82
N SER A 352 -11.88 2.68 6.29
CA SER A 352 -12.60 3.70 7.05
C SER A 352 -13.40 3.11 8.20
N ARG A 353 -14.06 1.96 7.98
CA ARG A 353 -14.77 1.25 9.05
C ARG A 353 -13.82 0.75 10.13
N GLN A 354 -12.66 0.19 9.73
CA GLN A 354 -11.61 -0.23 10.67
C GLN A 354 -11.05 0.96 11.47
N ILE A 355 -10.86 2.12 10.85
CA ILE A 355 -10.43 3.35 11.53
C ILE A 355 -11.46 3.75 12.58
N ASN A 356 -12.75 3.83 12.24
CA ASN A 356 -13.81 4.17 13.19
C ASN A 356 -13.87 3.15 14.34
N GLU A 357 -13.67 1.85 14.06
CA GLU A 357 -13.61 0.81 15.09
C GLU A 357 -12.44 1.01 16.06
N VAL A 358 -11.24 1.31 15.55
CA VAL A 358 -10.04 1.54 16.40
C VAL A 358 -10.19 2.79 17.28
N PHE A 359 -10.82 3.85 16.77
CA PHE A 359 -11.08 5.05 17.54
C PHE A 359 -12.30 4.93 18.47
N GLU A 360 -13.09 3.85 18.36
CA GLU A 360 -14.35 3.65 19.08
C GLU A 360 -15.34 4.82 18.91
N GLN A 361 -15.25 5.53 17.78
CA GLN A 361 -16.10 6.67 17.42
C GLN A 361 -16.13 6.89 15.91
N GLU A 362 -17.12 7.65 15.45
CA GLU A 362 -17.24 8.07 14.06
C GLU A 362 -16.22 9.19 13.74
N VAL A 363 -14.98 8.80 13.43
CA VAL A 363 -13.93 9.72 12.98
C VAL A 363 -14.15 10.07 11.50
N ILE A 364 -14.36 9.05 10.69
CA ILE A 364 -14.70 9.23 9.27
C ILE A 364 -16.22 9.20 9.15
N PRO A 365 -16.85 10.32 8.69
CA PRO A 365 -18.29 10.42 8.60
C PRO A 365 -18.93 9.33 7.74
N GLU A 366 -19.99 8.70 8.25
CA GLU A 366 -20.68 7.61 7.55
C GLU A 366 -21.35 8.07 6.25
N ASN A 367 -21.73 9.35 6.13
CA ASN A 367 -22.28 9.89 4.89
C ASN A 367 -21.30 9.84 3.71
N LEU A 368 -20.01 9.66 3.98
CA LEU A 368 -18.95 9.45 2.98
C LEU A 368 -18.84 8.01 2.50
N LEU A 369 -19.53 7.07 3.15
CA LEU A 369 -19.45 5.65 2.84
C LEU A 369 -20.70 5.19 2.08
N PRO A 370 -20.55 4.38 1.02
CA PRO A 370 -21.69 3.82 0.33
C PRO A 370 -22.33 2.70 1.15
N ILE A 371 -23.63 2.57 1.01
CA ILE A 371 -24.40 1.41 1.47
C ILE A 371 -24.71 0.57 0.24
N GLU A 372 -24.11 -0.61 0.14
CA GLU A 372 -24.42 -1.53 -0.95
C GLU A 372 -25.85 -2.08 -0.80
N THR A 373 -26.56 -2.14 -1.92
CA THR A 373 -27.88 -2.72 -2.07
C THR A 373 -27.87 -3.91 -3.00
N ALA A 374 -28.98 -4.63 -3.14
CA ALA A 374 -29.05 -5.75 -4.09
C ALA A 374 -28.72 -5.30 -5.53
N ASP A 375 -29.24 -4.14 -5.92
CA ASP A 375 -29.20 -3.64 -7.30
C ASP A 375 -28.16 -2.53 -7.53
N GLY A 376 -27.28 -2.24 -6.55
CA GLY A 376 -26.31 -1.16 -6.68
C GLY A 376 -25.80 -0.64 -5.34
N PHE A 377 -25.87 0.68 -5.14
CA PHE A 377 -25.50 1.34 -3.88
C PHE A 377 -26.32 2.63 -3.67
N ILE A 378 -26.43 3.03 -2.39
CA ILE A 378 -26.88 4.35 -1.98
C ILE A 378 -25.68 5.08 -1.37
N TRP A 379 -25.45 6.32 -1.79
CA TRP A 379 -24.31 7.10 -1.32
C TRP A 379 -24.74 8.56 -1.13
N GLU A 380 -24.75 9.01 0.10
CA GLU A 380 -25.25 10.34 0.45
C GLU A 380 -24.33 11.44 -0.08
N THR A 381 -23.03 11.33 0.23
CA THR A 381 -22.01 12.27 -0.23
C THR A 381 -21.05 11.56 -1.19
N MET A 382 -21.45 11.45 -2.46
CA MET A 382 -20.61 10.84 -3.50
C MET A 382 -19.32 11.64 -3.71
N PRO A 383 -18.21 10.95 -4.06
CA PRO A 383 -16.96 11.62 -4.40
C PRO A 383 -17.14 12.66 -5.49
N SER A 384 -16.57 13.83 -5.27
CA SER A 384 -16.46 14.93 -6.21
C SER A 384 -15.26 15.79 -5.86
N ALA A 385 -14.53 16.26 -6.86
CA ALA A 385 -13.46 17.21 -6.67
C ALA A 385 -13.94 18.61 -6.26
N GLU A 386 -15.27 18.89 -6.35
CA GLU A 386 -15.92 20.18 -6.02
C GLU A 386 -15.22 21.39 -6.64
N LEU A 387 -14.83 21.29 -7.91
CA LEU A 387 -14.15 22.34 -8.67
C LEU A 387 -15.09 23.12 -9.62
N ALA A 388 -16.32 22.62 -9.81
CA ALA A 388 -17.38 23.20 -10.63
C ALA A 388 -18.76 22.86 -10.06
N ASP A 389 -19.78 23.64 -10.45
CA ASP A 389 -21.17 23.41 -10.05
C ASP A 389 -21.66 22.04 -10.53
N GLY A 390 -22.20 21.22 -9.62
CA GLY A 390 -22.75 19.91 -9.91
C GLY A 390 -21.74 18.88 -10.45
N GLN A 391 -20.46 19.13 -10.27
CA GLN A 391 -19.39 18.21 -10.69
C GLN A 391 -19.55 16.84 -10.01
N ARG A 392 -19.33 15.79 -10.80
CA ARG A 392 -19.22 14.41 -10.33
C ARG A 392 -17.95 13.80 -10.91
N ASP A 393 -17.33 12.94 -10.15
CA ASP A 393 -16.19 12.19 -10.65
C ASP A 393 -16.64 11.25 -11.78
N PRO A 394 -15.84 11.12 -12.85
CA PRO A 394 -16.21 10.31 -14.02
C PRO A 394 -16.11 8.80 -13.78
N MET A 395 -15.67 8.38 -12.60
CA MET A 395 -15.46 6.99 -12.27
C MET A 395 -16.76 6.26 -12.02
N LYS A 396 -16.86 5.05 -12.56
CA LYS A 396 -17.89 4.07 -12.22
C LYS A 396 -17.41 3.25 -11.02
N TRP A 397 -17.59 3.76 -9.81
CA TRP A 397 -17.10 3.15 -8.57
C TRP A 397 -17.50 1.68 -8.44
N PHE A 398 -16.70 0.86 -7.80
CA PHE A 398 -16.72 -0.60 -7.74
C PHE A 398 -16.34 -1.28 -9.07
N TYR A 399 -16.91 -0.85 -10.20
CA TYR A 399 -16.55 -1.40 -11.51
C TYR A 399 -15.16 -0.97 -11.95
N HIS A 400 -14.86 0.33 -11.92
CA HIS A 400 -13.52 0.83 -12.27
C HIS A 400 -12.47 0.41 -11.24
N ASP A 401 -12.84 0.25 -9.95
CA ASP A 401 -11.95 -0.33 -8.94
C ASP A 401 -11.49 -1.73 -9.34
N TRP A 402 -12.45 -2.58 -9.73
CA TRP A 402 -12.16 -3.91 -10.24
C TRP A 402 -11.36 -3.86 -11.56
N LEU A 403 -11.78 -3.04 -12.52
CA LEU A 403 -11.19 -2.98 -13.87
C LEU A 403 -9.72 -2.54 -13.82
N VAL A 404 -9.42 -1.50 -13.05
CA VAL A 404 -8.04 -1.02 -12.87
C VAL A 404 -7.19 -2.05 -12.16
N ALA A 405 -7.73 -2.73 -11.13
CA ALA A 405 -7.02 -3.82 -10.48
C ALA A 405 -6.74 -4.98 -11.45
N GLN A 406 -7.71 -5.39 -12.28
CA GLN A 406 -7.47 -6.42 -13.30
C GLN A 406 -6.36 -6.00 -14.28
N LEU A 407 -6.42 -4.77 -14.79
CA LEU A 407 -5.44 -4.26 -15.75
C LEU A 407 -4.04 -4.17 -15.15
N LEU A 408 -3.89 -3.70 -13.92
CA LEU A 408 -2.58 -3.48 -13.30
C LEU A 408 -2.00 -4.74 -12.66
N ASP A 409 -2.82 -5.53 -11.97
CA ASP A 409 -2.33 -6.60 -11.10
C ASP A 409 -2.37 -7.99 -11.77
N VAL A 410 -3.25 -8.18 -12.76
CA VAL A 410 -3.49 -9.49 -13.36
C VAL A 410 -3.02 -9.56 -14.80
N THR A 411 -3.37 -8.56 -15.62
CA THR A 411 -3.16 -8.64 -17.08
C THR A 411 -2.00 -7.78 -17.57
N ALA A 412 -1.25 -7.14 -16.68
CA ALA A 412 -0.13 -6.24 -17.00
C ALA A 412 -0.50 -5.17 -18.06
N GLY A 413 -1.72 -4.67 -18.00
CA GLY A 413 -2.26 -3.64 -18.89
C GLY A 413 -2.89 -4.16 -20.19
N ASP A 414 -2.93 -5.48 -20.42
CA ASP A 414 -3.61 -6.08 -21.59
C ASP A 414 -5.12 -6.18 -21.31
N PRO A 415 -6.00 -5.51 -22.09
CA PRO A 415 -7.44 -5.63 -21.96
C PRO A 415 -8.02 -6.91 -22.58
N CYS A 416 -7.28 -7.64 -23.41
CA CYS A 416 -7.78 -8.81 -24.14
C CYS A 416 -8.39 -9.90 -23.24
N PRO A 417 -7.82 -10.25 -22.07
CA PRO A 417 -8.44 -11.23 -21.18
C PRO A 417 -9.81 -10.79 -20.65
N ILE A 418 -10.00 -9.47 -20.39
CA ILE A 418 -11.26 -8.89 -19.94
C ILE A 418 -12.29 -8.93 -21.06
N MET A 419 -11.90 -8.54 -22.29
CA MET A 419 -12.73 -8.61 -23.49
C MET A 419 -13.18 -10.04 -23.79
N GLN A 420 -12.26 -11.00 -23.69
CA GLN A 420 -12.58 -12.42 -23.84
C GLN A 420 -13.55 -12.90 -22.77
N GLY A 421 -13.37 -12.47 -21.51
CA GLY A 421 -14.27 -12.79 -20.41
C GLY A 421 -15.68 -12.23 -20.61
N TYR A 422 -15.81 -11.06 -21.25
CA TYR A 422 -17.10 -10.48 -21.64
C TYR A 422 -17.78 -11.32 -22.75
N LEU A 423 -17.05 -11.68 -23.80
CA LEU A 423 -17.55 -12.50 -24.91
C LEU A 423 -18.01 -13.89 -24.46
N ASP A 424 -17.27 -14.52 -23.56
CA ASP A 424 -17.52 -15.87 -23.06
C ASP A 424 -18.54 -15.89 -21.89
N ASP A 425 -19.14 -14.77 -21.56
CA ASP A 425 -20.05 -14.58 -20.42
C ASP A 425 -19.42 -14.95 -19.05
N ARG A 426 -18.08 -15.05 -19.00
CA ARG A 426 -17.37 -15.40 -17.75
C ARG A 426 -17.45 -14.30 -16.71
N LEU A 427 -17.57 -13.03 -17.11
CA LEU A 427 -17.71 -11.93 -16.17
C LEU A 427 -19.04 -11.99 -15.41
N ALA A 428 -20.09 -12.58 -16.00
CA ALA A 428 -21.39 -12.76 -15.35
C ALA A 428 -21.33 -13.67 -14.11
N SER A 429 -20.33 -14.54 -14.01
CA SER A 429 -20.11 -15.43 -12.85
C SER A 429 -19.19 -14.85 -11.79
N THR A 430 -18.77 -13.62 -11.93
CA THR A 430 -17.87 -12.93 -10.99
C THR A 430 -18.59 -11.82 -10.21
N PRO A 431 -18.04 -11.34 -9.09
CA PRO A 431 -18.64 -10.22 -8.33
C PRO A 431 -18.82 -8.93 -9.14
N VAL A 432 -18.08 -8.76 -10.27
CA VAL A 432 -18.22 -7.59 -11.13
C VAL A 432 -19.52 -7.56 -11.93
N ALA A 433 -20.20 -8.69 -12.09
CA ALA A 433 -21.45 -8.80 -12.84
C ALA A 433 -22.50 -7.77 -12.39
N LYS A 434 -22.71 -7.65 -11.07
CA LYS A 434 -23.61 -6.66 -10.45
C LYS A 434 -23.31 -5.23 -10.94
N TRP A 435 -22.04 -4.88 -11.03
CA TRP A 435 -21.63 -3.52 -11.40
C TRP A 435 -21.72 -3.27 -12.91
N LEU A 436 -21.48 -4.32 -13.74
CA LEU A 436 -21.74 -4.25 -15.18
C LEU A 436 -23.24 -4.01 -15.45
N GLU A 437 -24.12 -4.68 -14.72
CA GLU A 437 -25.58 -4.47 -14.81
C GLU A 437 -25.97 -3.08 -14.31
N PHE A 438 -25.49 -2.67 -13.15
CA PHE A 438 -25.78 -1.37 -12.55
C PHE A 438 -25.45 -0.20 -13.47
N TYR A 439 -24.32 -0.28 -14.18
CA TYR A 439 -23.88 0.75 -15.13
C TYR A 439 -24.36 0.52 -16.56
N GLY A 440 -25.21 -0.49 -16.80
CA GLY A 440 -25.78 -0.80 -18.12
C GLY A 440 -24.77 -1.33 -19.12
N LEU A 441 -23.66 -1.88 -18.66
CA LEU A 441 -22.57 -2.40 -19.51
C LEU A 441 -22.73 -3.89 -19.84
N ALA A 442 -23.48 -4.64 -19.05
CA ALA A 442 -23.63 -6.10 -19.22
C ALA A 442 -24.27 -6.49 -20.56
N ASN A 443 -25.28 -5.75 -20.99
CA ASN A 443 -26.07 -6.04 -22.19
C ASN A 443 -25.89 -4.98 -23.30
N ASP A 444 -24.90 -4.08 -23.17
CA ASP A 444 -24.55 -3.09 -24.18
C ASP A 444 -23.05 -3.21 -24.56
N PRO A 445 -22.73 -4.02 -25.57
CA PRO A 445 -21.34 -4.21 -26.02
C PRO A 445 -20.66 -2.92 -26.46
N ALA A 446 -21.40 -1.96 -27.02
CA ALA A 446 -20.85 -0.70 -27.46
C ALA A 446 -20.48 0.18 -26.25
N ALA A 447 -21.35 0.25 -25.25
CA ALA A 447 -21.07 0.97 -24.00
C ALA A 447 -19.89 0.33 -23.24
N PHE A 448 -19.86 -1.00 -23.13
CA PHE A 448 -18.75 -1.73 -22.52
C PHE A 448 -17.41 -1.42 -23.20
N MET A 449 -17.35 -1.52 -24.53
CA MET A 449 -16.12 -1.22 -25.28
C MET A 449 -15.71 0.25 -25.16
N ALA A 450 -16.65 1.17 -25.25
CA ALA A 450 -16.36 2.61 -25.11
C ALA A 450 -15.77 2.93 -23.72
N ASP A 451 -16.30 2.30 -22.66
CA ASP A 451 -15.82 2.48 -21.31
C ASP A 451 -14.42 1.86 -21.10
N LEU A 452 -14.22 0.62 -21.55
CA LEU A 452 -12.90 -0.05 -21.49
C LEU A 452 -11.83 0.76 -22.24
N GLU A 453 -12.17 1.31 -23.42
CA GLU A 453 -11.29 2.17 -24.19
C GLU A 453 -11.01 3.51 -23.49
N TRP A 454 -12.00 4.06 -22.81
CA TRP A 454 -11.79 5.27 -22.01
C TRP A 454 -10.81 5.01 -20.86
N VAL A 455 -10.99 3.93 -20.11
CA VAL A 455 -10.11 3.55 -19.00
C VAL A 455 -8.68 3.30 -19.49
N THR A 456 -8.49 2.42 -20.48
CA THR A 456 -7.15 2.07 -20.99
C THR A 456 -6.43 3.25 -21.63
N ARG A 457 -7.16 4.13 -22.35
CA ARG A 457 -6.62 5.37 -22.89
C ARG A 457 -6.21 6.33 -21.78
N SER A 458 -7.08 6.53 -20.76
CA SER A 458 -6.80 7.40 -19.61
C SER A 458 -5.56 6.93 -18.88
N MET A 459 -5.45 5.63 -18.57
CA MET A 459 -4.27 5.05 -17.93
C MET A 459 -2.99 5.31 -18.74
N ARG A 460 -3.04 5.13 -20.06
CA ARG A 460 -1.88 5.36 -20.95
C ARG A 460 -1.48 6.83 -20.98
N THR A 461 -2.45 7.73 -21.18
CA THR A 461 -2.17 9.17 -21.30
C THR A 461 -1.79 9.82 -19.97
N ALA A 462 -2.09 9.17 -18.84
CA ALA A 462 -1.74 9.64 -17.51
C ALA A 462 -0.33 9.21 -17.03
N ALA A 463 0.40 8.43 -17.81
CA ALA A 463 1.72 7.92 -17.42
C ALA A 463 2.66 9.01 -16.91
N PHE A 464 2.74 10.15 -17.62
CA PHE A 464 3.59 11.27 -17.21
C PHE A 464 3.18 11.93 -15.88
N LYS A 465 1.89 11.83 -15.50
CA LYS A 465 1.40 12.31 -14.20
C LYS A 465 1.85 11.34 -13.08
N ARG A 466 1.72 10.02 -13.30
CA ARG A 466 2.16 9.02 -12.32
C ARG A 466 3.66 9.07 -12.06
N ILE A 467 4.47 9.30 -13.10
CA ILE A 467 5.92 9.44 -12.95
C ILE A 467 6.29 10.65 -12.08
N GLN A 468 5.47 11.69 -12.04
CA GLN A 468 5.70 12.90 -11.25
C GLN A 468 4.97 12.89 -9.89
N ALA A 469 4.06 11.96 -9.66
CA ALA A 469 3.35 11.83 -8.40
C ALA A 469 4.29 11.43 -7.24
N PRO A 470 3.92 11.68 -5.99
CA PRO A 470 4.68 11.25 -4.82
C PRO A 470 4.88 9.73 -4.74
N PRO A 471 5.89 9.25 -3.99
CA PRO A 471 6.02 7.84 -3.68
C PRO A 471 4.78 7.34 -2.92
N ALA A 472 4.36 6.11 -3.21
CA ALA A 472 3.19 5.49 -2.59
C ALA A 472 3.56 4.23 -1.81
N ILE A 473 2.83 3.97 -0.71
CA ILE A 473 2.91 2.69 -0.01
C ILE A 473 2.25 1.63 -0.89
N ARG A 474 3.00 0.58 -1.25
CA ARG A 474 2.60 -0.46 -2.20
C ARG A 474 2.20 -1.73 -1.48
N ILE A 475 0.90 -2.00 -1.45
CA ILE A 475 0.31 -3.15 -0.74
C ILE A 475 -0.81 -3.84 -1.52
N ALA A 476 -1.19 -3.39 -2.71
CA ALA A 476 -2.33 -3.97 -3.44
C ALA A 476 -2.03 -5.38 -3.97
N SER A 477 -0.93 -5.56 -4.67
CA SER A 477 -0.50 -6.86 -5.17
C SER A 477 1.00 -6.91 -5.43
N PRO A 478 1.61 -8.12 -5.57
CA PRO A 478 3.01 -8.25 -5.97
C PRO A 478 3.32 -7.57 -7.31
N ALA A 479 2.38 -7.63 -8.26
CA ALA A 479 2.52 -6.96 -9.55
C ALA A 479 2.51 -5.43 -9.40
N SER A 480 1.69 -4.88 -8.49
CA SER A 480 1.67 -3.44 -8.21
C SER A 480 2.98 -2.95 -7.61
N VAL A 481 3.65 -3.78 -6.83
CA VAL A 481 4.99 -3.50 -6.31
C VAL A 481 6.00 -3.32 -7.45
N ALA A 482 5.87 -4.09 -8.53
CA ALA A 482 6.84 -4.12 -9.61
C ALA A 482 6.65 -3.02 -10.67
N SER A 483 5.40 -2.60 -11.00
CA SER A 483 5.19 -1.90 -12.26
C SER A 483 4.14 -0.78 -12.30
N SER A 484 3.26 -0.67 -11.31
CA SER A 484 2.02 0.10 -11.49
C SER A 484 2.19 1.61 -11.64
N SER A 485 3.21 2.25 -11.02
CA SER A 485 3.41 3.70 -11.15
C SER A 485 4.04 4.11 -12.47
N GLU A 486 4.76 3.20 -13.10
CA GLU A 486 5.56 3.48 -14.31
C GLU A 486 4.97 2.87 -15.58
N TRP A 487 3.86 2.13 -15.44
CA TRP A 487 3.21 1.51 -16.60
C TRP A 487 2.79 2.57 -17.63
N GLN A 488 3.27 2.42 -18.85
CA GLN A 488 3.02 3.37 -19.93
C GLN A 488 2.03 2.86 -20.98
N GLY A 489 1.79 1.54 -21.01
CA GLY A 489 0.94 0.89 -22.00
C GLY A 489 1.54 0.82 -23.39
N THR A 490 0.80 0.22 -24.30
CA THR A 490 1.14 0.14 -25.73
C THR A 490 0.48 1.27 -26.51
N LEU A 491 1.15 1.77 -27.54
CA LEU A 491 0.62 2.85 -28.38
C LEU A 491 -0.39 2.31 -29.42
N GLU A 492 -0.18 1.10 -29.90
CA GLU A 492 -1.00 0.48 -30.94
C GLU A 492 -1.74 -0.75 -30.38
N PRO A 493 -3.01 -0.97 -30.77
CA PRO A 493 -3.74 -2.15 -30.40
C PRO A 493 -3.15 -3.39 -31.09
N SER A 494 -3.10 -4.51 -30.38
CA SER A 494 -2.70 -5.80 -30.94
C SER A 494 -3.75 -6.33 -31.95
N GLU A 495 -3.35 -7.24 -32.84
CA GLU A 495 -4.30 -7.92 -33.74
C GLU A 495 -5.39 -8.61 -32.92
N ARG A 496 -5.03 -9.26 -31.81
CA ARG A 496 -5.99 -9.91 -30.91
C ARG A 496 -7.01 -8.95 -30.34
N TYR A 497 -6.59 -7.76 -29.94
CA TYR A 497 -7.49 -6.71 -29.48
C TYR A 497 -8.51 -6.32 -30.56
N LEU A 498 -8.05 -6.12 -31.80
CA LEU A 498 -8.92 -5.73 -32.91
C LEU A 498 -9.95 -6.83 -33.26
N GLU A 499 -9.52 -8.08 -33.24
CA GLU A 499 -10.41 -9.24 -33.43
C GLU A 499 -11.51 -9.29 -32.35
N LEU A 500 -11.12 -9.19 -31.08
CA LEU A 500 -12.06 -9.25 -29.97
C LEU A 500 -13.04 -8.07 -30.00
N LYS A 501 -12.55 -6.87 -30.32
CA LYS A 501 -13.40 -5.69 -30.49
C LYS A 501 -14.43 -5.88 -31.59
N ALA A 502 -14.02 -6.40 -32.74
CA ALA A 502 -14.93 -6.70 -33.85
C ALA A 502 -16.00 -7.74 -33.44
N GLN A 503 -15.60 -8.79 -32.73
CA GLN A 503 -16.53 -9.80 -32.22
C GLN A 503 -17.54 -9.23 -31.23
N ILE A 504 -17.07 -8.43 -30.26
CA ILE A 504 -17.94 -7.78 -29.24
C ILE A 504 -18.96 -6.85 -29.93
N LEU A 505 -18.51 -6.05 -30.87
CA LEU A 505 -19.36 -5.09 -31.60
C LEU A 505 -20.18 -5.69 -32.74
N GLY A 506 -19.99 -6.99 -33.06
CA GLY A 506 -20.67 -7.62 -34.17
C GLY A 506 -20.27 -7.08 -35.55
N ILE A 507 -19.08 -6.51 -35.65
CA ILE A 507 -18.53 -5.95 -36.90
C ILE A 507 -17.73 -7.03 -37.60
N ARG A 508 -18.00 -7.22 -38.89
CA ARG A 508 -17.27 -8.20 -39.76
C ARG A 508 -16.07 -7.56 -40.43
#